data_c9c283af7e614193b767ab323c2e1a4c
#
_entry.id   c9c283af7e614193b767ab323c2e1a4c
#
_cell.length_a   1.000
_cell.length_b   1.000
_cell.length_c   1.000
_cell.angle_alpha   90.00
_cell.angle_beta   90.00
_cell.angle_gamma   90.00
#
_symmetry.space_group_name_H-M   'P 1'
#
loop_
_entity.id
_entity.type
_entity.pdbx_description
1 polymer ?
#
loop_
_entity_poly.entity_id
_entity_poly.type
_entity_poly.pdbx_seq_one_letter_code
_entity_poly.pdbx_strand_id
1 'polypeptide(L)'
;MKFNSFFIPVFFILFILIFSLSTFIPALSEYGYVSSYYPNNYTNSINISSSNFIWPAPGYNKITSYFGYRNAPTSGAGTYHGGIDIAAPTGSNIIACSSGIVTFADFYGANGFTVKIENGNLTFLYSHVSPTFLVHVGQYINKGEVIAKVGPKNVYNVPNNPYKDSNGNPTNGATTGAHLHFAIRKDGQAVNPLNYF
;
A
#
# COMPACT_ATOMS: atom_id res chain seq x y z
N MET A 1 29.27 14.04 62.21
CA MET A 1 28.63 14.31 60.91
C MET A 1 28.33 12.97 60.27
N LYS A 2 27.04 12.54 60.21
CA LYS A 2 26.64 11.28 59.57
C LYS A 2 26.37 11.61 58.10
N PHE A 3 27.23 11.15 57.19
CA PHE A 3 26.96 11.19 55.76
C PHE A 3 25.83 10.21 55.43
N ASN A 4 24.73 10.71 54.89
CA ASN A 4 23.60 9.89 54.44
C ASN A 4 24.03 9.03 53.27
N SER A 5 24.05 7.71 53.45
CA SER A 5 24.39 6.69 52.48
C SER A 5 23.34 6.54 51.34
N PHE A 6 22.40 7.47 51.24
CA PHE A 6 21.27 7.36 50.26
C PHE A 6 21.57 7.95 48.88
N PHE A 7 22.63 8.72 48.73
CA PHE A 7 22.93 9.38 47.43
C PHE A 7 23.81 8.53 46.51
N ILE A 8 24.56 7.58 46.98
CA ILE A 8 25.48 6.76 46.18
C ILE A 8 24.74 5.80 45.23
N PRO A 9 23.64 5.11 45.61
CA PRO A 9 22.97 4.19 44.71
C PRO A 9 22.21 4.90 43.57
N VAL A 10 21.70 6.13 43.79
CA VAL A 10 20.96 6.86 42.74
C VAL A 10 21.88 7.34 41.61
N PHE A 11 23.08 7.81 41.99
CA PHE A 11 24.08 8.20 40.98
C PHE A 11 24.61 6.99 40.20
N PHE A 12 24.75 5.82 40.83
CA PHE A 12 25.20 4.61 40.16
C PHE A 12 24.15 4.05 39.21
N ILE A 13 22.86 4.09 39.55
CA ILE A 13 21.76 3.67 38.71
C ILE A 13 21.61 4.62 37.49
N LEU A 14 21.77 5.92 37.74
CA LEU A 14 21.73 6.91 36.64
C LEU A 14 22.88 6.73 35.63
N PHE A 15 24.10 6.40 36.18
CA PHE A 15 25.27 6.15 35.33
C PHE A 15 25.14 4.87 34.52
N ILE A 16 24.56 3.79 35.07
CA ILE A 16 24.28 2.55 34.34
C ILE A 16 23.21 2.79 33.26
N LEU A 17 22.16 3.57 33.55
CA LEU A 17 21.13 3.92 32.54
C LEU A 17 21.70 4.76 31.41
N ILE A 18 22.57 5.75 31.68
CA ILE A 18 23.20 6.57 30.66
C ILE A 18 24.20 5.74 29.83
N PHE A 19 24.96 4.83 30.47
CA PHE A 19 25.89 3.96 29.76
C PHE A 19 25.19 2.90 28.91
N SER A 20 24.06 2.35 29.39
CA SER A 20 23.26 1.43 28.59
C SER A 20 22.59 2.12 27.39
N LEU A 21 22.17 3.38 27.52
CA LEU A 21 21.64 4.15 26.38
C LEU A 21 22.73 4.50 25.36
N SER A 22 23.95 4.84 25.82
CA SER A 22 25.06 5.18 24.91
C SER A 22 25.63 4.00 24.14
N THR A 23 25.50 2.77 24.68
CA THR A 23 25.90 1.55 23.95
C THR A 23 24.80 1.02 23.03
N PHE A 24 23.54 1.41 23.25
CA PHE A 24 22.44 1.01 22.38
C PHE A 24 22.31 1.91 21.13
N ILE A 25 22.74 3.17 21.19
CA ILE A 25 22.68 4.11 20.07
C ILE A 25 23.62 3.70 18.90
N PRO A 26 24.85 3.19 19.12
CA PRO A 26 25.67 2.66 18.03
C PRO A 26 25.07 1.41 17.36
N ALA A 27 24.41 0.53 18.13
CA ALA A 27 23.77 -0.66 17.57
C ALA A 27 22.55 -0.32 16.68
N LEU A 28 21.86 0.78 16.97
CA LEU A 28 20.79 1.30 16.12
C LEU A 28 21.34 2.06 14.89
N SER A 29 22.58 2.55 14.95
CA SER A 29 23.25 3.15 13.79
C SER A 29 23.93 2.11 12.89
N GLU A 30 24.24 0.91 13.39
CA GLU A 30 24.70 -0.23 12.60
C GLU A 30 23.56 -1.00 11.92
N TYR A 31 22.37 -0.99 12.50
CA TYR A 31 21.14 -1.20 11.76
C TYR A 31 20.85 0.10 11.03
N GLY A 32 21.69 0.41 10.05
CA GLY A 32 21.55 1.53 9.16
C GLY A 32 20.13 1.54 8.64
N TYR A 33 19.31 2.30 9.35
CA TYR A 33 17.94 2.52 8.94
C TYR A 33 18.04 3.08 7.54
N VAL A 34 17.47 2.38 6.66
CA VAL A 34 17.34 2.43 5.20
C VAL A 34 17.35 3.82 4.52
N SER A 35 17.61 4.91 5.24
CA SER A 35 17.78 6.24 4.64
C SER A 35 19.10 6.41 3.88
N SER A 36 20.11 5.54 4.13
CA SER A 36 21.39 5.58 3.42
C SER A 36 21.43 4.67 2.18
N TYR A 37 20.38 3.85 1.96
CA TYR A 37 20.32 2.97 0.81
C TYR A 37 19.61 3.57 -0.41
N TYR A 38 19.13 4.81 -0.29
CA TYR A 38 18.70 5.59 -1.45
C TYR A 38 19.82 6.62 -1.74
N PRO A 39 20.73 6.36 -2.68
CA PRO A 39 21.57 7.42 -3.18
C PRO A 39 20.62 8.50 -3.74
N ASN A 40 20.81 9.75 -3.27
CA ASN A 40 20.06 10.95 -3.67
C ASN A 40 20.17 11.30 -5.17
N ASN A 41 20.32 10.30 -6.05
CA ASN A 41 20.51 10.44 -7.49
C ASN A 41 19.45 9.75 -8.35
N TYR A 42 18.26 9.43 -7.80
CA TYR A 42 17.13 8.99 -8.63
C TYR A 42 16.33 10.14 -9.26
N THR A 43 17.01 11.23 -9.64
CA THR A 43 16.43 12.22 -10.55
C THR A 43 16.70 11.90 -12.02
N ASN A 44 17.24 10.73 -12.33
CA ASN A 44 17.16 10.24 -13.71
C ASN A 44 15.71 9.86 -13.97
N SER A 45 15.03 10.67 -14.78
CA SER A 45 13.81 10.28 -15.48
C SER A 45 14.11 9.00 -16.27
N ILE A 46 13.92 7.85 -15.62
CA ILE A 46 13.97 6.57 -16.31
C ILE A 46 12.79 6.63 -17.27
N ASN A 47 13.06 6.72 -18.57
CA ASN A 47 12.07 6.45 -19.61
C ASN A 47 11.69 4.97 -19.48
N ILE A 48 10.74 4.67 -18.60
CA ILE A 48 10.24 3.32 -18.40
C ILE A 48 9.39 3.01 -19.62
N SER A 49 9.93 2.21 -20.52
CA SER A 49 9.20 1.70 -21.66
C SER A 49 8.03 0.84 -21.17
N SER A 50 6.90 0.83 -21.90
CA SER A 50 5.70 0.05 -21.59
C SER A 50 5.97 -1.45 -21.41
N SER A 51 7.05 -1.98 -22.00
CA SER A 51 7.52 -3.36 -21.85
C SER A 51 8.03 -3.72 -20.44
N ASN A 52 8.19 -2.74 -19.55
CA ASN A 52 8.70 -2.96 -18.20
C ASN A 52 7.62 -3.37 -17.18
N PHE A 53 6.34 -3.31 -17.54
CA PHE A 53 5.23 -3.66 -16.67
C PHE A 53 4.61 -5.01 -17.05
N ILE A 54 4.07 -5.70 -16.04
CA ILE A 54 3.29 -6.92 -16.24
C ILE A 54 1.87 -6.72 -15.75
N TRP A 55 0.93 -7.46 -16.34
CA TRP A 55 -0.48 -7.37 -16.00
C TRP A 55 -0.73 -7.81 -14.54
N PRO A 56 -1.46 -7.01 -13.73
CA PRO A 56 -1.54 -7.23 -12.28
C PRO A 56 -2.45 -8.38 -11.84
N ALA A 57 -3.31 -8.90 -12.72
CA ALA A 57 -4.27 -9.96 -12.44
C ALA A 57 -4.04 -11.18 -13.35
N PRO A 58 -3.08 -12.08 -13.04
CA PRO A 58 -2.74 -13.22 -13.89
C PRO A 58 -3.96 -14.11 -14.19
N GLY A 59 -4.18 -14.39 -15.48
CA GLY A 59 -5.32 -15.20 -15.95
C GLY A 59 -6.64 -14.44 -16.07
N TYR A 60 -6.72 -13.17 -15.66
CA TYR A 60 -7.94 -12.35 -15.75
C TYR A 60 -7.65 -11.08 -16.55
N ASN A 61 -8.27 -10.98 -17.73
CA ASN A 61 -8.07 -9.85 -18.68
C ASN A 61 -9.36 -9.12 -19.05
N LYS A 62 -10.51 -9.55 -18.50
CA LYS A 62 -11.80 -8.90 -18.79
C LYS A 62 -11.90 -7.59 -18.01
N ILE A 63 -11.84 -6.45 -18.71
CA ILE A 63 -12.09 -5.13 -18.15
C ILE A 63 -13.60 -4.89 -18.12
N THR A 64 -14.12 -4.57 -16.92
CA THR A 64 -15.55 -4.29 -16.69
C THR A 64 -15.85 -2.81 -16.59
N SER A 65 -14.82 -1.99 -16.31
CA SER A 65 -14.93 -0.52 -16.36
C SER A 65 -13.59 0.09 -16.74
N TYR A 66 -13.62 1.01 -17.69
CA TYR A 66 -12.44 1.68 -18.23
C TYR A 66 -12.13 2.98 -17.49
N PHE A 67 -10.91 3.45 -17.65
CA PHE A 67 -10.45 4.76 -17.20
C PHE A 67 -11.22 5.89 -17.89
N GLY A 68 -11.56 6.95 -17.15
CA GLY A 68 -12.21 8.16 -17.64
C GLY A 68 -13.62 8.37 -17.11
N TYR A 69 -14.39 9.21 -17.78
CA TYR A 69 -15.76 9.54 -17.36
C TYR A 69 -16.73 8.37 -17.59
N ARG A 70 -17.58 8.12 -16.59
CA ARG A 70 -18.61 7.08 -16.60
C ARG A 70 -19.80 7.45 -15.70
N ASN A 71 -20.90 6.76 -15.83
CA ASN A 71 -21.94 6.78 -14.80
C ASN A 71 -21.41 6.08 -13.55
N ALA A 72 -21.68 6.64 -12.36
CA ALA A 72 -21.32 6.03 -11.09
C ALA A 72 -22.00 4.66 -10.94
N PRO A 73 -21.23 3.54 -10.79
CA PRO A 73 -21.84 2.19 -10.75
C PRO A 73 -22.56 1.89 -9.45
N THR A 74 -22.27 2.62 -8.38
CA THR A 74 -22.87 2.48 -7.05
C THR A 74 -22.69 3.76 -6.24
N SER A 75 -23.45 3.89 -5.15
CA SER A 75 -23.29 5.00 -4.22
C SER A 75 -21.85 5.06 -3.67
N GLY A 76 -21.29 6.28 -3.62
CA GLY A 76 -19.91 6.53 -3.19
C GLY A 76 -18.85 6.32 -4.27
N ALA A 77 -19.21 5.77 -5.44
CA ALA A 77 -18.31 5.76 -6.61
C ALA A 77 -18.38 7.09 -7.36
N GLY A 78 -17.23 7.53 -7.89
CA GLY A 78 -17.16 8.74 -8.71
C GLY A 78 -17.63 8.52 -10.16
N THR A 79 -18.01 9.63 -10.81
CA THR A 79 -18.29 9.70 -12.25
C THR A 79 -17.01 9.77 -13.10
N TYR A 80 -15.86 10.00 -12.48
CA TYR A 80 -14.55 9.87 -13.10
C TYR A 80 -13.83 8.66 -12.50
N HIS A 81 -13.43 7.71 -13.35
CA HIS A 81 -12.75 6.48 -12.98
C HIS A 81 -11.24 6.64 -13.18
N GLY A 82 -10.50 6.77 -12.08
CA GLY A 82 -9.05 7.00 -12.09
C GLY A 82 -8.20 5.74 -12.33
N GLY A 83 -8.79 4.64 -12.80
CA GLY A 83 -8.14 3.36 -13.07
C GLY A 83 -8.95 2.50 -14.02
N ILE A 84 -8.76 1.19 -13.94
CA ILE A 84 -9.55 0.17 -14.64
C ILE A 84 -10.05 -0.87 -13.64
N ASP A 85 -11.22 -1.45 -13.88
CA ASP A 85 -11.76 -2.56 -13.09
C ASP A 85 -11.59 -3.88 -13.88
N ILE A 86 -10.86 -4.82 -13.29
CA ILE A 86 -10.55 -6.12 -13.87
C ILE A 86 -11.38 -7.18 -13.16
N ALA A 87 -12.29 -7.85 -13.88
CA ALA A 87 -13.10 -8.92 -13.32
C ALA A 87 -12.23 -10.10 -12.91
N ALA A 88 -12.24 -10.42 -11.62
CA ALA A 88 -11.55 -11.58 -11.06
C ALA A 88 -12.28 -12.06 -9.79
N PRO A 89 -12.42 -13.36 -9.57
CA PRO A 89 -13.06 -13.90 -8.37
C PRO A 89 -12.33 -13.54 -7.09
N THR A 90 -13.06 -13.46 -5.98
CA THR A 90 -12.45 -13.38 -4.64
C THR A 90 -11.41 -14.46 -4.44
N GLY A 91 -10.25 -14.10 -3.90
CA GLY A 91 -9.13 -15.00 -3.65
C GLY A 91 -8.13 -15.13 -4.81
N SER A 92 -8.43 -14.59 -6.00
CA SER A 92 -7.47 -14.54 -7.13
C SER A 92 -6.21 -13.77 -6.74
N ASN A 93 -5.05 -14.23 -7.16
CA ASN A 93 -3.78 -13.57 -6.90
C ASN A 93 -3.68 -12.23 -7.65
N ILE A 94 -3.15 -11.25 -6.95
CA ILE A 94 -2.76 -9.95 -7.49
C ILE A 94 -1.24 -9.86 -7.38
N ILE A 95 -0.57 -9.52 -8.47
CA ILE A 95 0.89 -9.40 -8.53
C ILE A 95 1.31 -7.95 -8.74
N ALA A 96 2.50 -7.62 -8.26
CA ALA A 96 3.11 -6.31 -8.51
C ALA A 96 3.41 -6.15 -10.01
N CYS A 97 2.80 -5.18 -10.66
CA CYS A 97 3.06 -4.90 -12.07
C CYS A 97 4.46 -4.31 -12.31
N SER A 98 5.07 -3.75 -11.28
CA SER A 98 6.43 -3.19 -11.26
C SER A 98 7.08 -3.49 -9.90
N SER A 99 8.41 -3.55 -9.85
CA SER A 99 9.12 -3.49 -8.57
C SER A 99 8.93 -2.12 -7.92
N GLY A 100 9.06 -2.03 -6.60
CA GLY A 100 8.92 -0.79 -5.86
C GLY A 100 8.78 -0.99 -4.35
N ILE A 101 8.45 0.08 -3.64
CA ILE A 101 8.24 0.07 -2.19
C ILE A 101 6.74 0.15 -1.90
N VAL A 102 6.27 -0.66 -0.97
CA VAL A 102 4.89 -0.55 -0.44
C VAL A 102 4.80 0.71 0.41
N THR A 103 3.99 1.67 -0.02
CA THR A 103 3.79 2.94 0.71
C THR A 103 2.46 2.98 1.44
N PHE A 104 1.56 2.04 1.17
CA PHE A 104 0.25 1.95 1.81
C PHE A 104 -0.29 0.52 1.77
N ALA A 105 -0.88 0.06 2.88
CA ALA A 105 -1.60 -1.20 2.97
C ALA A 105 -2.66 -1.08 4.07
N ASP A 106 -3.86 -0.59 3.74
CA ASP A 106 -4.98 -0.38 4.66
C ASP A 106 -6.29 -0.11 3.90
N PHE A 107 -7.38 0.20 4.62
CA PHE A 107 -8.65 0.65 4.03
C PHE A 107 -8.55 2.10 3.54
N TYR A 108 -8.84 2.32 2.26
CA TYR A 108 -8.67 3.62 1.58
C TYR A 108 -9.97 4.15 0.99
N GLY A 109 -10.94 4.44 1.84
CA GLY A 109 -12.21 5.04 1.45
C GLY A 109 -12.94 4.26 0.35
N ALA A 110 -13.33 4.93 -0.74
CA ALA A 110 -14.04 4.32 -1.87
C ALA A 110 -13.28 3.17 -2.54
N ASN A 111 -11.96 3.14 -2.42
CA ASN A 111 -11.10 2.08 -2.96
C ASN A 111 -11.12 0.80 -2.09
N GLY A 112 -11.72 0.82 -0.90
CA GLY A 112 -11.68 -0.32 0.01
C GLY A 112 -10.27 -0.65 0.49
N PHE A 113 -10.02 -1.90 0.87
CA PHE A 113 -8.67 -2.35 1.20
C PHE A 113 -7.77 -2.23 -0.02
N THR A 114 -6.63 -1.57 0.16
CA THR A 114 -5.77 -1.12 -0.93
C THR A 114 -4.32 -1.32 -0.57
N VAL A 115 -3.53 -1.79 -1.54
CA VAL A 115 -2.05 -1.76 -1.51
C VAL A 115 -1.61 -0.68 -2.50
N LYS A 116 -0.64 0.16 -2.09
CA LYS A 116 0.05 1.09 -3.00
C LYS A 116 1.53 0.73 -3.05
N ILE A 117 2.09 0.71 -4.26
CA ILE A 117 3.52 0.50 -4.50
C ILE A 117 4.03 1.69 -5.29
N GLU A 118 5.15 2.26 -4.87
CA GLU A 118 5.80 3.37 -5.56
C GLU A 118 7.11 2.95 -6.22
N ASN A 119 7.32 3.43 -7.44
CA ASN A 119 8.56 3.29 -8.20
C ASN A 119 8.83 4.59 -8.95
N GLY A 120 9.80 5.37 -8.47
CA GLY A 120 10.11 6.69 -9.00
C GLY A 120 8.91 7.63 -8.89
N ASN A 121 8.44 8.16 -10.01
CA ASN A 121 7.29 9.05 -10.07
C ASN A 121 5.95 8.33 -10.33
N LEU A 122 5.96 6.99 -10.32
CA LEU A 122 4.76 6.17 -10.50
C LEU A 122 4.28 5.60 -9.18
N THR A 123 2.96 5.67 -8.96
CA THR A 123 2.27 4.96 -7.88
C THR A 123 1.28 3.99 -8.50
N PHE A 124 1.37 2.73 -8.11
CA PHE A 124 0.46 1.65 -8.51
C PHE A 124 -0.49 1.35 -7.35
N LEU A 125 -1.81 1.45 -7.61
CA LEU A 125 -2.84 1.19 -6.62
C LEU A 125 -3.57 -0.10 -7.00
N TYR A 126 -3.62 -1.02 -6.03
CA TYR A 126 -4.35 -2.29 -6.13
C TYR A 126 -5.46 -2.24 -5.08
N SER A 127 -6.69 -2.03 -5.51
CA SER A 127 -7.83 -1.73 -4.63
C SER A 127 -8.88 -2.84 -4.66
N HIS A 128 -9.78 -2.82 -3.66
CA HIS A 128 -10.73 -3.88 -3.35
C HIS A 128 -10.05 -5.23 -3.07
N VAL A 129 -8.83 -5.18 -2.52
CA VAL A 129 -8.08 -6.39 -2.14
C VAL A 129 -8.63 -7.02 -0.86
N SER A 130 -8.20 -8.24 -0.55
CA SER A 130 -8.49 -8.92 0.70
C SER A 130 -8.06 -8.08 1.90
N PRO A 131 -8.84 -8.05 3.01
CA PRO A 131 -8.40 -7.42 4.25
C PRO A 131 -7.17 -8.10 4.89
N THR A 132 -6.80 -9.30 4.44
CA THR A 132 -5.55 -9.97 4.82
C THR A 132 -4.46 -9.57 3.85
N PHE A 133 -3.60 -8.64 4.25
CA PHE A 133 -2.46 -8.19 3.47
C PHE A 133 -1.36 -9.26 3.46
N LEU A 134 -0.71 -9.44 2.30
CA LEU A 134 0.46 -10.31 2.12
C LEU A 134 1.78 -9.53 2.20
N VAL A 135 1.68 -8.20 2.26
CA VAL A 135 2.80 -7.26 2.28
C VAL A 135 2.58 -6.20 3.35
N HIS A 136 3.62 -5.48 3.74
CA HIS A 136 3.55 -4.39 4.72
C HIS A 136 4.23 -3.11 4.20
N VAL A 137 3.85 -1.96 4.76
CA VAL A 137 4.45 -0.66 4.42
C VAL A 137 5.94 -0.67 4.69
N GLY A 138 6.73 -0.13 3.75
CA GLY A 138 8.18 -0.13 3.75
C GLY A 138 8.83 -1.35 3.10
N GLN A 139 8.06 -2.40 2.77
CA GLN A 139 8.58 -3.58 2.09
C GLN A 139 8.94 -3.26 0.63
N TYR A 140 10.12 -3.69 0.19
CA TYR A 140 10.46 -3.71 -1.23
C TYR A 140 9.85 -4.95 -1.89
N ILE A 141 9.24 -4.75 -3.04
CA ILE A 141 8.55 -5.78 -3.82
C ILE A 141 9.21 -5.90 -5.19
N ASN A 142 9.44 -7.13 -5.65
CA ASN A 142 9.86 -7.37 -7.02
C ASN A 142 8.66 -7.46 -7.96
N LYS A 143 8.84 -7.01 -9.20
CA LYS A 143 7.85 -7.21 -10.27
C LYS A 143 7.47 -8.68 -10.39
N GLY A 144 6.17 -8.99 -10.43
CA GLY A 144 5.62 -10.36 -10.50
C GLY A 144 5.40 -11.02 -9.15
N GLU A 145 5.83 -10.43 -8.05
CA GLU A 145 5.59 -10.95 -6.70
C GLU A 145 4.10 -10.84 -6.33
N VAL A 146 3.55 -11.88 -5.69
CA VAL A 146 2.16 -11.85 -5.21
C VAL A 146 2.07 -10.94 -4.00
N ILE A 147 1.30 -9.86 -4.12
CA ILE A 147 1.20 -8.80 -3.11
C ILE A 147 -0.14 -8.80 -2.36
N ALA A 148 -1.17 -9.32 -2.98
CA ALA A 148 -2.52 -9.37 -2.41
C ALA A 148 -3.37 -10.44 -3.10
N LYS A 149 -4.60 -10.57 -2.63
CA LYS A 149 -5.66 -11.33 -3.31
C LYS A 149 -6.85 -10.42 -3.54
N VAL A 150 -7.63 -10.69 -4.58
CA VAL A 150 -8.93 -10.02 -4.79
C VAL A 150 -9.80 -10.24 -3.58
N GLY A 151 -10.33 -9.15 -3.01
CA GLY A 151 -11.14 -9.17 -1.80
C GLY A 151 -12.59 -9.56 -2.04
N PRO A 152 -13.31 -9.86 -0.95
CA PRO A 152 -14.76 -10.06 -1.01
C PRO A 152 -15.47 -8.72 -1.24
N LYS A 153 -16.71 -8.79 -1.76
CA LYS A 153 -17.60 -7.61 -1.86
C LYS A 153 -17.86 -6.99 -0.49
N ASN A 154 -18.18 -7.81 0.50
CA ASN A 154 -18.56 -7.34 1.83
C ASN A 154 -17.42 -7.52 2.84
N VAL A 155 -17.23 -6.49 3.70
CA VAL A 155 -16.22 -6.47 4.76
C VAL A 155 -16.83 -5.85 6.03
N TYR A 156 -16.73 -6.54 7.17
CA TYR A 156 -17.47 -6.18 8.38
C TYR A 156 -16.64 -5.50 9.47
N ASN A 157 -15.33 -5.57 9.41
CA ASN A 157 -14.41 -5.11 10.47
C ASN A 157 -13.78 -3.74 10.17
N VAL A 158 -14.49 -2.87 9.43
CA VAL A 158 -14.05 -1.49 9.16
C VAL A 158 -14.93 -0.54 9.96
N PRO A 159 -14.40 0.10 11.02
CA PRO A 159 -15.17 1.06 11.82
C PRO A 159 -15.72 2.20 10.94
N ASN A 160 -17.00 2.55 11.15
CA ASN A 160 -17.67 3.65 10.46
C ASN A 160 -17.61 3.56 8.92
N ASN A 161 -17.56 2.34 8.36
CA ASN A 161 -17.57 2.15 6.91
C ASN A 161 -18.86 2.73 6.29
N PRO A 162 -18.77 3.80 5.48
CA PRO A 162 -19.96 4.43 4.90
C PRO A 162 -20.48 3.69 3.66
N TYR A 163 -19.66 2.81 3.07
CA TYR A 163 -19.99 2.09 1.84
C TYR A 163 -20.83 0.87 2.16
N LYS A 164 -22.02 0.78 1.54
CA LYS A 164 -22.97 -0.31 1.76
C LYS A 164 -23.60 -0.75 0.44
N ASP A 165 -23.97 -2.01 0.37
CA ASP A 165 -24.79 -2.51 -0.73
C ASP A 165 -26.28 -2.17 -0.53
N SER A 166 -27.12 -2.55 -1.49
CA SER A 166 -28.57 -2.33 -1.46
C SER A 166 -29.29 -2.98 -0.27
N ASN A 167 -28.65 -3.97 0.37
CA ASN A 167 -29.17 -4.67 1.54
C ASN A 167 -28.65 -4.07 2.86
N GLY A 168 -27.84 -2.98 2.78
CA GLY A 168 -27.23 -2.33 3.94
C GLY A 168 -25.97 -3.03 4.46
N ASN A 169 -25.47 -4.09 3.81
CA ASN A 169 -24.24 -4.75 4.23
C ASN A 169 -23.02 -3.88 3.88
N PRO A 170 -22.04 -3.75 4.79
CA PRO A 170 -20.86 -2.95 4.53
C PRO A 170 -20.00 -3.59 3.42
N THR A 171 -19.55 -2.76 2.49
CA THR A 171 -18.77 -3.20 1.33
C THR A 171 -17.30 -2.83 1.44
N ASN A 172 -16.47 -3.48 0.65
CA ASN A 172 -15.03 -3.23 0.51
C ASN A 172 -14.81 -1.97 -0.35
N GLY A 173 -15.13 -0.79 0.22
CA GLY A 173 -15.22 0.46 -0.53
C GLY A 173 -16.45 0.52 -1.44
N ALA A 174 -16.43 1.39 -2.44
CA ALA A 174 -17.55 1.60 -3.38
C ALA A 174 -17.50 0.52 -4.48
N THR A 175 -17.94 -0.70 -4.16
CA THR A 175 -17.92 -1.84 -5.08
C THR A 175 -19.28 -2.50 -5.23
N THR A 176 -19.56 -3.03 -6.41
CA THR A 176 -20.76 -3.84 -6.71
C THR A 176 -20.49 -5.34 -6.63
N GLY A 177 -19.22 -5.77 -6.59
CA GLY A 177 -18.81 -7.17 -6.55
C GLY A 177 -17.31 -7.36 -6.56
N ALA A 178 -16.86 -8.61 -6.53
CA ALA A 178 -15.44 -8.94 -6.54
C ALA A 178 -14.79 -8.55 -7.87
N HIS A 179 -13.72 -7.77 -7.80
CA HIS A 179 -12.86 -7.35 -8.92
C HIS A 179 -11.57 -6.72 -8.37
N LEU A 180 -10.57 -6.54 -9.19
CA LEU A 180 -9.44 -5.67 -8.93
C LEU A 180 -9.71 -4.31 -9.57
N HIS A 181 -9.79 -3.25 -8.76
CA HIS A 181 -9.60 -1.89 -9.28
C HIS A 181 -8.11 -1.59 -9.29
N PHE A 182 -7.56 -1.36 -10.48
CA PHE A 182 -6.14 -1.08 -10.70
C PHE A 182 -5.96 0.33 -11.27
N ALA A 183 -5.15 1.13 -10.59
CA ALA A 183 -4.86 2.49 -11.03
C ALA A 183 -3.37 2.78 -11.05
N ILE A 184 -2.95 3.63 -11.97
CA ILE A 184 -1.59 4.19 -12.05
C ILE A 184 -1.69 5.70 -11.89
N ARG A 185 -0.79 6.25 -11.04
CA ARG A 185 -0.57 7.68 -10.96
C ARG A 185 0.85 7.99 -11.38
N LYS A 186 0.99 9.00 -12.22
CA LYS A 186 2.29 9.58 -12.60
C LYS A 186 2.36 10.99 -12.04
N ASP A 187 3.37 11.29 -11.24
CA ASP A 187 3.51 12.58 -10.55
C ASP A 187 2.22 12.98 -9.77
N GLY A 188 1.58 11.97 -9.13
CA GLY A 188 0.34 12.14 -8.39
C GLY A 188 -0.95 12.20 -9.25
N GLN A 189 -0.87 12.36 -10.57
CA GLN A 189 -2.00 12.46 -11.48
C GLN A 189 -2.42 11.07 -11.99
N ALA A 190 -3.73 10.80 -11.99
CA ALA A 190 -4.25 9.54 -12.55
C ALA A 190 -4.01 9.48 -14.06
N VAL A 191 -3.48 8.37 -14.54
CA VAL A 191 -3.22 8.10 -15.97
C VAL A 191 -3.90 6.79 -16.36
N ASN A 192 -4.23 6.65 -17.65
CA ASN A 192 -4.86 5.42 -18.13
C ASN A 192 -3.88 4.24 -18.01
N PRO A 193 -4.20 3.22 -17.18
CA PRO A 193 -3.31 2.08 -16.98
C PRO A 193 -3.01 1.32 -18.28
N LEU A 194 -3.95 1.28 -19.24
CA LEU A 194 -3.78 0.55 -20.50
C LEU A 194 -2.67 1.12 -21.40
N ASN A 195 -2.21 2.33 -21.13
CA ASN A 195 -1.06 2.90 -21.86
C ASN A 195 0.30 2.29 -21.41
N TYR A 196 0.28 1.40 -20.42
CA TYR A 196 1.49 0.84 -19.79
C TYR A 196 1.67 -0.67 -20.08
N PHE A 197 0.72 -1.31 -20.78
CA PHE A 197 0.75 -2.75 -21.10
C PHE A 197 0.73 -3.05 -22.59
#